data_70f6711f93df036348e044c60ef202dc
#
_entry.id   70f6711f93df036348e044c60ef202dc
#
_cell.length_a   1.000
_cell.length_b   1.000
_cell.length_c   1.000
_cell.angle_alpha   90.00
_cell.angle_beta   90.00
_cell.angle_gamma   90.00
#
_symmetry.space_group_name_H-M   'P 1'
#
loop_
_entity.id
_entity.type
_entity.pdbx_description
1 polymer ?
#
loop_
_entity_poly.entity_id
_entity_poly.type
_entity_poly.pdbx_seq_one_letter_code
_entity_poly.pdbx_strand_id
1 'polypeptide(L)'
;MVVLGDSLSAGYGLPAGAAFPERLAVALKAKGIDVAMINAGVSGDTASGGLGRLDWSIPEGTEAVIVELGANDALRGLDPALTRKALDTALTKLKERKIAVLLAGMLAPRNMGPDYAKGFDAIFPELAATHGAIFYPFFLEGVAGDAKLNQPDGLHPTAAGIDVIVKNILPKAEELIDRVKTARK
;
A
#
# COMPACT_ATOMS: atom_id res chain seq x y z
N MET A 1 13.25 -3.81 1.25
CA MET A 1 11.95 -3.15 0.96
C MET A 1 10.99 -3.47 2.09
N VAL A 2 10.19 -2.49 2.53
CA VAL A 2 9.13 -2.68 3.55
C VAL A 2 7.78 -2.40 2.90
N VAL A 3 6.75 -3.16 3.27
CA VAL A 3 5.35 -2.85 2.96
C VAL A 3 4.70 -2.37 4.25
N LEU A 4 4.44 -1.07 4.34
CA LEU A 4 3.72 -0.42 5.44
C LEU A 4 2.24 -0.35 5.06
N GLY A 5 1.42 -1.18 5.69
CA GLY A 5 0.02 -1.31 5.32
C GLY A 5 -0.89 -1.78 6.44
N ASP A 6 -2.12 -2.08 6.09
CA ASP A 6 -3.13 -2.56 7.03
C ASP A 6 -3.38 -4.08 6.90
N SER A 7 -4.62 -4.55 7.04
CA SER A 7 -4.99 -5.97 6.92
C SER A 7 -4.78 -6.52 5.51
N LEU A 8 -4.84 -5.68 4.49
CA LEU A 8 -4.65 -6.08 3.09
C LEU A 8 -3.19 -6.47 2.83
N SER A 9 -2.25 -5.79 3.49
CA SER A 9 -0.82 -6.14 3.47
C SER A 9 -0.46 -7.22 4.48
N ALA A 10 -1.08 -7.19 5.69
CA ALA A 10 -0.83 -8.19 6.74
C ALA A 10 -1.20 -9.62 6.32
N GLY A 11 -2.12 -9.78 5.37
CA GLY A 11 -2.62 -11.08 4.94
C GLY A 11 -3.72 -11.62 5.85
N TYR A 12 -4.62 -10.76 6.31
CA TYR A 12 -5.76 -11.15 7.17
C TYR A 12 -6.54 -12.32 6.56
N GLY A 13 -6.74 -13.37 7.37
CA GLY A 13 -7.47 -14.57 6.97
C GLY A 13 -6.76 -15.47 5.95
N LEU A 14 -5.52 -15.16 5.54
CA LEU A 14 -4.76 -15.95 4.59
C LEU A 14 -3.81 -16.95 5.29
N PRO A 15 -3.50 -18.06 4.64
CA PRO A 15 -2.46 -18.96 5.14
C PRO A 15 -1.07 -18.30 5.06
N ALA A 16 -0.12 -18.80 5.84
CA ALA A 16 1.25 -18.32 5.85
C ALA A 16 1.86 -18.33 4.43
N GLY A 17 2.56 -17.26 4.06
CA GLY A 17 3.19 -17.09 2.76
C GLY A 17 2.25 -16.65 1.64
N ALA A 18 0.96 -16.44 1.92
CA ALA A 18 -0.02 -15.98 0.93
C ALA A 18 -0.35 -14.49 1.03
N ALA A 19 0.26 -13.75 1.97
CA ALA A 19 0.06 -12.32 2.08
C ALA A 19 0.75 -11.56 0.93
N PHE A 20 0.30 -10.34 0.68
CA PHE A 20 0.77 -9.53 -0.44
C PHE A 20 2.30 -9.36 -0.49
N PRO A 21 2.99 -8.99 0.61
CA PRO A 21 4.44 -8.80 0.55
C PRO A 21 5.22 -10.06 0.18
N GLU A 22 4.83 -11.22 0.74
CA GLU A 22 5.47 -12.50 0.46
C GLU A 22 5.25 -12.92 -1.00
N ARG A 23 4.04 -12.76 -1.52
CA ARG A 23 3.70 -13.08 -2.92
C ARG A 23 4.40 -12.12 -3.89
N LEU A 24 4.52 -10.85 -3.55
CA LEU A 24 5.28 -9.88 -4.34
C LEU A 24 6.77 -10.24 -4.38
N ALA A 25 7.36 -10.64 -3.25
CA ALA A 25 8.75 -11.09 -3.21
C ALA A 25 8.99 -12.31 -4.13
N VAL A 26 8.07 -13.27 -4.12
CA VAL A 26 8.13 -14.44 -5.03
C VAL A 26 8.06 -14.00 -6.50
N ALA A 27 7.15 -13.08 -6.84
CA ALA A 27 7.00 -12.60 -8.21
C ALA A 27 8.24 -11.82 -8.70
N LEU A 28 8.83 -10.99 -7.86
CA LEU A 28 10.08 -10.27 -8.15
C LEU A 28 11.24 -11.24 -8.35
N LYS A 29 11.36 -12.26 -7.49
CA LYS A 29 12.40 -13.29 -7.60
C LYS A 29 12.29 -14.10 -8.88
N ALA A 30 11.07 -14.40 -9.34
CA ALA A 30 10.84 -15.07 -10.63
C ALA A 30 11.35 -14.25 -11.83
N LYS A 31 11.51 -12.91 -11.68
CA LYS A 31 12.12 -12.00 -12.65
C LYS A 31 13.62 -11.77 -12.43
N GLY A 32 14.25 -12.52 -11.52
CA GLY A 32 15.66 -12.37 -11.20
C GLY A 32 15.97 -11.17 -10.26
N ILE A 33 14.95 -10.62 -9.63
CA ILE A 33 15.08 -9.50 -8.69
C ILE A 33 14.95 -10.04 -7.26
N ASP A 34 16.07 -10.16 -6.56
CA ASP A 34 16.09 -10.62 -5.16
C ASP A 34 15.98 -9.42 -4.22
N VAL A 35 14.94 -9.40 -3.38
CA VAL A 35 14.63 -8.31 -2.46
C VAL A 35 14.31 -8.87 -1.08
N ALA A 36 15.03 -8.39 -0.07
CA ALA A 36 14.64 -8.60 1.32
C ALA A 36 13.31 -7.84 1.57
N MET A 37 12.22 -8.58 1.72
CA MET A 37 10.88 -8.03 1.92
C MET A 37 10.48 -8.13 3.39
N ILE A 38 9.96 -7.03 3.95
CA ILE A 38 9.42 -6.97 5.30
C ILE A 38 7.94 -6.63 5.20
N ASN A 39 7.11 -7.50 5.76
CA ASN A 39 5.69 -7.25 5.94
C ASN A 39 5.50 -6.44 7.23
N ALA A 40 5.16 -5.19 7.09
CA ALA A 40 4.80 -4.28 8.18
C ALA A 40 3.30 -3.91 8.12
N GLY A 41 2.46 -4.85 7.70
CA GLY A 41 1.00 -4.73 7.75
C GLY A 41 0.47 -4.96 9.16
N VAL A 42 -0.48 -4.12 9.60
CA VAL A 42 -1.19 -4.27 10.88
C VAL A 42 -2.68 -4.14 10.63
N SER A 43 -3.41 -5.25 10.85
CA SER A 43 -4.85 -5.29 10.60
C SER A 43 -5.59 -4.21 11.40
N GLY A 44 -6.47 -3.47 10.70
CA GLY A 44 -7.27 -2.40 11.30
C GLY A 44 -6.58 -1.03 11.35
N ASP A 45 -5.32 -0.92 10.93
CA ASP A 45 -4.64 0.37 10.92
C ASP A 45 -5.30 1.37 9.97
N THR A 46 -5.43 2.59 10.45
CA THR A 46 -5.70 3.78 9.65
C THR A 46 -4.39 4.39 9.16
N ALA A 47 -4.47 5.39 8.29
CA ALA A 47 -3.30 6.18 7.90
C ALA A 47 -2.58 6.79 9.12
N SER A 48 -3.35 7.27 10.12
CA SER A 48 -2.80 7.77 11.39
C SER A 48 -2.15 6.68 12.24
N GLY A 49 -2.71 5.46 12.25
CA GLY A 49 -2.12 4.30 12.92
C GLY A 49 -0.77 3.92 12.31
N GLY A 50 -0.72 3.79 10.99
CA GLY A 50 0.52 3.52 10.26
C GLY A 50 1.59 4.59 10.47
N LEU A 51 1.21 5.88 10.45
CA LEU A 51 2.12 6.98 10.80
C LEU A 51 2.67 6.86 12.21
N GLY A 52 1.83 6.52 13.20
CA GLY A 52 2.23 6.41 14.60
C GLY A 52 3.30 5.35 14.85
N ARG A 53 3.39 4.34 13.99
CA ARG A 53 4.37 3.25 14.08
C ARG A 53 5.47 3.29 12.99
N LEU A 54 5.48 4.31 12.14
CA LEU A 54 6.38 4.38 10.98
C LEU A 54 7.85 4.19 11.37
N ASP A 55 8.30 4.91 12.41
CA ASP A 55 9.71 4.94 12.77
C ASP A 55 10.25 3.58 13.24
N TRP A 56 9.43 2.78 13.96
CA TRP A 56 9.86 1.44 14.40
C TRP A 56 9.50 0.32 13.40
N SER A 57 8.52 0.55 12.51
CA SER A 57 8.15 -0.42 11.46
C SER A 57 9.11 -0.43 10.28
N ILE A 58 9.86 0.64 10.08
CA ILE A 58 10.77 0.81 8.95
C ILE A 58 12.20 0.91 9.46
N PRO A 59 12.95 -0.22 9.50
CA PRO A 59 14.31 -0.28 10.02
C PRO A 59 15.27 0.68 9.30
N GLU A 60 16.38 1.01 9.96
CA GLU A 60 17.50 1.69 9.33
C GLU A 60 18.04 0.86 8.15
N GLY A 61 18.54 1.53 7.11
CA GLY A 61 18.99 0.88 5.89
C GLY A 61 17.86 0.45 4.94
N THR A 62 16.57 0.74 5.27
CA THR A 62 15.48 0.56 4.31
C THR A 62 15.62 1.56 3.17
N GLU A 63 15.56 1.08 1.93
CA GLU A 63 15.75 1.93 0.73
C GLU A 63 14.45 2.15 -0.04
N ALA A 64 13.47 1.27 0.13
CA ALA A 64 12.19 1.33 -0.55
C ALA A 64 11.04 0.95 0.37
N VAL A 65 9.93 1.67 0.27
CA VAL A 65 8.69 1.40 1.01
C VAL A 65 7.50 1.43 0.06
N ILE A 66 6.63 0.42 0.15
CA ILE A 66 5.28 0.49 -0.39
C ILE A 66 4.38 0.94 0.76
N VAL A 67 3.66 2.04 0.58
CA VAL A 67 2.66 2.54 1.54
C VAL A 67 1.28 2.15 1.02
N GLU A 68 0.60 1.29 1.80
CA GLU A 68 -0.75 0.79 1.50
C GLU A 68 -1.61 1.02 2.76
N LEU A 69 -2.25 2.17 2.85
CA LEU A 69 -3.06 2.61 3.99
C LEU A 69 -4.23 3.48 3.50
N GLY A 70 -5.27 3.55 4.30
CA GLY A 70 -6.43 4.41 4.06
C GLY A 70 -7.74 3.65 3.88
N ALA A 71 -7.71 2.33 3.65
CA ALA A 71 -8.93 1.52 3.54
C ALA A 71 -9.78 1.64 4.82
N ASN A 72 -9.17 1.52 5.99
CA ASN A 72 -9.87 1.64 7.27
C ASN A 72 -10.36 3.06 7.54
N ASP A 73 -9.67 4.08 7.05
CA ASP A 73 -10.13 5.47 7.15
C ASP A 73 -11.44 5.63 6.37
N ALA A 74 -11.47 5.17 5.12
CA ALA A 74 -12.66 5.24 4.27
C ALA A 74 -13.82 4.40 4.82
N LEU A 75 -13.57 3.15 5.25
CA LEU A 75 -14.60 2.27 5.79
C LEU A 75 -15.23 2.81 7.08
N ARG A 76 -14.47 3.56 7.89
CA ARG A 76 -14.95 4.20 9.12
C ARG A 76 -15.50 5.60 8.89
N GLY A 77 -15.49 6.10 7.66
CA GLY A 77 -15.98 7.43 7.32
C GLY A 77 -15.21 8.56 8.00
N LEU A 78 -13.91 8.37 8.21
CA LEU A 78 -13.06 9.41 8.80
C LEU A 78 -12.96 10.60 7.83
N ASP A 79 -12.80 11.81 8.38
CA ASP A 79 -12.58 13.00 7.56
C ASP A 79 -11.37 12.79 6.63
N PRO A 80 -11.54 12.90 5.30
CA PRO A 80 -10.43 12.78 4.35
C PRO A 80 -9.24 13.68 4.64
N ALA A 81 -9.44 14.82 5.31
CA ALA A 81 -8.37 15.71 5.73
C ALA A 81 -7.43 15.07 6.75
N LEU A 82 -7.93 14.20 7.63
CA LEU A 82 -7.10 13.46 8.60
C LEU A 82 -6.24 12.42 7.89
N THR A 83 -6.82 11.65 6.97
CA THR A 83 -6.11 10.67 6.14
C THR A 83 -5.01 11.36 5.33
N ARG A 84 -5.35 12.46 4.66
CA ARG A 84 -4.40 13.27 3.90
C ARG A 84 -3.22 13.72 4.77
N LYS A 85 -3.50 14.32 5.92
CA LYS A 85 -2.47 14.80 6.84
C LYS A 85 -1.54 13.70 7.32
N ALA A 86 -2.09 12.54 7.65
CA ALA A 86 -1.30 11.40 8.10
C ALA A 86 -0.39 10.86 7.00
N LEU A 87 -0.92 10.66 5.79
CA LEU A 87 -0.14 10.19 4.64
C LEU A 87 0.91 11.22 4.22
N ASP A 88 0.58 12.51 4.18
CA ASP A 88 1.52 13.58 3.86
C ASP A 88 2.70 13.62 4.83
N THR A 89 2.41 13.51 6.14
CA THR A 89 3.45 13.42 7.17
C THR A 89 4.31 12.17 7.02
N ALA A 90 3.70 11.02 6.73
CA ALA A 90 4.44 9.76 6.51
C ALA A 90 5.37 9.86 5.32
N LEU A 91 4.88 10.39 4.19
CA LEU A 91 5.67 10.58 2.97
C LEU A 91 6.81 11.60 3.18
N THR A 92 6.57 12.68 3.93
CA THR A 92 7.60 13.64 4.33
C THR A 92 8.73 12.95 5.10
N LYS A 93 8.40 12.18 6.15
CA LYS A 93 9.39 11.44 6.94
C LYS A 93 10.19 10.44 6.09
N LEU A 94 9.54 9.71 5.18
CA LEU A 94 10.22 8.78 4.28
C LEU A 94 11.17 9.50 3.34
N LYS A 95 10.76 10.66 2.80
CA LYS A 95 11.59 11.50 1.94
C LYS A 95 12.82 12.05 2.68
N GLU A 96 12.66 12.52 3.92
CA GLU A 96 13.77 12.96 4.78
C GLU A 96 14.80 11.85 5.02
N ARG A 97 14.32 10.60 5.15
CA ARG A 97 15.15 9.40 5.25
C ARG A 97 15.70 8.93 3.90
N LYS A 98 15.43 9.64 2.78
CA LYS A 98 15.84 9.31 1.42
C LYS A 98 15.35 7.94 0.94
N ILE A 99 14.21 7.50 1.42
CA ILE A 99 13.58 6.24 1.06
C ILE A 99 12.71 6.45 -0.17
N ALA A 100 12.89 5.62 -1.19
CA ALA A 100 12.00 5.61 -2.36
C ALA A 100 10.62 5.05 -1.99
N VAL A 101 9.56 5.68 -2.47
CA VAL A 101 8.18 5.31 -2.11
C VAL A 101 7.35 4.95 -3.33
N LEU A 102 6.61 3.86 -3.20
CA LEU A 102 5.43 3.54 -4.00
C LEU A 102 4.19 3.75 -3.12
N LEU A 103 3.36 4.72 -3.46
CA LEU A 103 2.09 4.96 -2.81
C LEU A 103 0.99 4.18 -3.54
N ALA A 104 0.44 3.19 -2.87
CA ALA A 104 -0.72 2.44 -3.34
C ALA A 104 -2.00 3.18 -2.95
N GLY A 105 -2.75 3.64 -3.95
CA GLY A 105 -3.99 4.37 -3.76
C GLY A 105 -5.13 3.48 -3.27
N MET A 106 -6.10 4.12 -2.62
CA MET A 106 -7.33 3.52 -2.18
C MET A 106 -8.51 4.36 -2.66
N LEU A 107 -9.65 3.72 -2.91
CA LEU A 107 -10.89 4.40 -3.28
C LEU A 107 -11.92 4.29 -2.16
N ALA A 108 -12.66 5.37 -1.93
CA ALA A 108 -13.74 5.36 -0.98
C ALA A 108 -14.91 4.48 -1.45
N PRO A 109 -15.61 3.77 -0.52
CA PRO A 109 -16.87 3.12 -0.83
C PRO A 109 -17.90 4.11 -1.39
N ARG A 110 -18.53 3.78 -2.51
CA ARG A 110 -19.41 4.72 -3.23
C ARG A 110 -20.71 5.07 -2.46
N ASN A 111 -21.10 4.26 -1.50
CA ASN A 111 -22.23 4.54 -0.60
C ASN A 111 -21.94 5.64 0.45
N MET A 112 -20.68 6.11 0.55
CA MET A 112 -20.30 7.26 1.41
C MET A 112 -20.72 8.61 0.84
N GLY A 113 -21.25 8.64 -0.37
CA GLY A 113 -21.67 9.85 -1.08
C GLY A 113 -20.56 10.45 -1.97
N PRO A 114 -20.97 11.24 -2.98
CA PRO A 114 -20.04 11.73 -4.00
C PRO A 114 -19.00 12.71 -3.47
N ASP A 115 -19.36 13.57 -2.52
CA ASP A 115 -18.44 14.58 -1.98
C ASP A 115 -17.34 13.91 -1.14
N TYR A 116 -17.70 12.93 -0.31
CA TYR A 116 -16.73 12.15 0.44
C TYR A 116 -15.79 11.39 -0.50
N ALA A 117 -16.35 10.66 -1.47
CA ALA A 117 -15.55 9.89 -2.43
C ALA A 117 -14.59 10.79 -3.21
N LYS A 118 -15.06 11.95 -3.70
CA LYS A 118 -14.21 12.91 -4.42
C LYS A 118 -13.05 13.41 -3.55
N GLY A 119 -13.34 13.78 -2.30
CA GLY A 119 -12.33 14.28 -1.36
C GLY A 119 -11.31 13.20 -1.00
N PHE A 120 -11.75 11.98 -0.77
CA PHE A 120 -10.89 10.86 -0.40
C PHE A 120 -10.03 10.37 -1.58
N ASP A 121 -10.64 10.11 -2.73
CA ASP A 121 -9.97 9.55 -3.91
C ASP A 121 -8.86 10.49 -4.43
N ALA A 122 -9.02 11.81 -4.26
CA ALA A 122 -8.04 12.81 -4.68
C ALA A 122 -6.76 12.82 -3.82
N ILE A 123 -6.77 12.26 -2.60
CA ILE A 123 -5.64 12.27 -1.67
C ILE A 123 -4.39 11.66 -2.30
N PHE A 124 -4.54 10.46 -2.83
CA PHE A 124 -3.41 9.64 -3.25
C PHE A 124 -2.65 10.18 -4.47
N PRO A 125 -3.32 10.51 -5.60
CA PRO A 125 -2.61 11.07 -6.75
C PRO A 125 -1.97 12.43 -6.43
N GLU A 126 -2.62 13.27 -5.64
CA GLU A 126 -2.08 14.59 -5.27
C GLU A 126 -0.84 14.45 -4.37
N LEU A 127 -0.87 13.58 -3.37
CA LEU A 127 0.28 13.33 -2.50
C LEU A 127 1.43 12.64 -3.26
N ALA A 128 1.13 11.69 -4.14
CA ALA A 128 2.15 11.06 -4.96
C ALA A 128 2.88 12.11 -5.83
N ALA A 129 2.15 13.04 -6.45
CA ALA A 129 2.73 14.13 -7.22
C ALA A 129 3.57 15.08 -6.34
N THR A 130 3.06 15.48 -5.18
CA THR A 130 3.71 16.39 -4.24
C THR A 130 5.05 15.85 -3.73
N HIS A 131 5.08 14.55 -3.40
CA HIS A 131 6.28 13.91 -2.84
C HIS A 131 7.18 13.23 -3.88
N GLY A 132 6.76 13.19 -5.15
CA GLY A 132 7.47 12.47 -6.21
C GLY A 132 7.47 10.95 -5.98
N ALA A 133 6.47 10.43 -5.30
CA ALA A 133 6.29 8.99 -5.11
C ALA A 133 5.81 8.32 -6.40
N ILE A 134 6.19 7.06 -6.59
CA ILE A 134 5.56 6.24 -7.62
C ILE A 134 4.12 6.01 -7.20
N PHE A 135 3.19 6.15 -8.12
CA PHE A 135 1.77 6.01 -7.83
C PHE A 135 1.18 4.76 -8.47
N TYR A 136 0.47 3.96 -7.65
CA TYR A 136 -0.41 2.89 -8.11
C TYR A 136 -1.85 3.25 -7.76
N PRO A 137 -2.74 3.47 -8.74
CA PRO A 137 -4.00 4.18 -8.51
C PRO A 137 -4.98 3.52 -7.54
N PHE A 138 -5.12 2.18 -7.59
CA PHE A 138 -6.04 1.46 -6.72
C PHE A 138 -5.49 0.09 -6.35
N PHE A 139 -5.18 -0.12 -5.07
CA PHE A 139 -4.55 -1.35 -4.60
C PHE A 139 -5.39 -2.60 -4.91
N LEU A 140 -6.71 -2.51 -4.81
CA LEU A 140 -7.65 -3.61 -5.06
C LEU A 140 -8.15 -3.67 -6.52
N GLU A 141 -7.43 -3.08 -7.47
CA GLU A 141 -7.82 -3.10 -8.89
C GLU A 141 -7.95 -4.54 -9.41
N GLY A 142 -9.14 -4.84 -10.01
CA GLY A 142 -9.48 -6.16 -10.51
C GLY A 142 -9.87 -7.19 -9.44
N VAL A 143 -9.94 -6.79 -8.17
CA VAL A 143 -10.31 -7.66 -7.04
C VAL A 143 -11.56 -7.15 -6.31
N ALA A 144 -11.63 -5.84 -6.07
CA ALA A 144 -12.76 -5.27 -5.34
C ALA A 144 -14.10 -5.62 -5.99
N GLY A 145 -15.03 -6.16 -5.17
CA GLY A 145 -16.37 -6.53 -5.61
C GLY A 145 -16.50 -7.89 -6.32
N ASP A 146 -15.39 -8.59 -6.60
CA ASP A 146 -15.44 -9.97 -7.12
C ASP A 146 -15.46 -10.98 -5.97
N ALA A 147 -16.62 -11.65 -5.79
CA ALA A 147 -16.82 -12.64 -4.73
C ALA A 147 -15.86 -13.86 -4.81
N LYS A 148 -15.25 -14.15 -5.97
CA LYS A 148 -14.28 -15.23 -6.11
C LYS A 148 -12.89 -14.83 -5.65
N LEU A 149 -12.60 -13.53 -5.67
CA LEU A 149 -11.31 -12.96 -5.32
C LEU A 149 -11.28 -12.34 -3.92
N ASN A 150 -12.45 -12.25 -3.27
CA ASN A 150 -12.59 -11.78 -1.89
C ASN A 150 -13.07 -12.88 -0.96
N GLN A 151 -12.68 -12.79 0.30
CA GLN A 151 -13.17 -13.62 1.39
C GLN A 151 -14.67 -13.37 1.63
N PRO A 152 -15.36 -14.18 2.44
CA PRO A 152 -16.82 -14.02 2.67
C PRO A 152 -17.24 -12.66 3.23
N ASP A 153 -16.31 -11.90 3.81
CA ASP A 153 -16.58 -10.53 4.29
C ASP A 153 -16.68 -9.48 3.17
N GLY A 154 -16.29 -9.86 1.94
CA GLY A 154 -16.35 -8.98 0.77
C GLY A 154 -15.30 -7.84 0.76
N LEU A 155 -14.39 -7.82 1.72
CA LEU A 155 -13.41 -6.75 1.93
C LEU A 155 -11.97 -7.24 1.73
N HIS A 156 -11.65 -8.42 2.25
CA HIS A 156 -10.29 -8.95 2.23
C HIS A 156 -10.11 -9.90 1.05
N PRO A 157 -9.01 -9.78 0.28
CA PRO A 157 -8.72 -10.67 -0.82
C PRO A 157 -8.49 -12.12 -0.36
N THR A 158 -8.87 -13.08 -1.20
CA THR A 158 -8.40 -14.47 -1.12
C THR A 158 -6.94 -14.56 -1.62
N ALA A 159 -6.29 -15.72 -1.48
CA ALA A 159 -4.97 -15.94 -2.06
C ALA A 159 -4.96 -15.67 -3.59
N ALA A 160 -6.03 -16.06 -4.31
CA ALA A 160 -6.19 -15.75 -5.73
C ALA A 160 -6.34 -14.24 -5.99
N GLY A 161 -7.04 -13.52 -5.10
CA GLY A 161 -7.13 -12.06 -5.15
C GLY A 161 -5.77 -11.39 -4.96
N ILE A 162 -4.97 -11.89 -4.01
CA ILE A 162 -3.58 -11.42 -3.81
C ILE A 162 -2.73 -11.64 -5.07
N ASP A 163 -2.86 -12.77 -5.75
CA ASP A 163 -2.12 -13.02 -7.00
C ASP A 163 -2.49 -12.02 -8.11
N VAL A 164 -3.76 -11.60 -8.19
CA VAL A 164 -4.20 -10.55 -9.12
C VAL A 164 -3.59 -9.20 -8.72
N ILE A 165 -3.63 -8.81 -7.45
CA ILE A 165 -3.01 -7.57 -6.95
C ILE A 165 -1.53 -7.55 -7.28
N VAL A 166 -0.81 -8.62 -6.96
CA VAL A 166 0.63 -8.74 -7.24
C VAL A 166 0.92 -8.58 -8.72
N LYS A 167 0.19 -9.29 -9.60
CA LYS A 167 0.34 -9.16 -11.05
C LYS A 167 0.18 -7.72 -11.52
N ASN A 168 -0.79 -7.01 -10.99
CA ASN A 168 -1.12 -5.65 -11.42
C ASN A 168 -0.11 -4.61 -10.92
N ILE A 169 0.34 -4.71 -9.67
CA ILE A 169 1.28 -3.75 -9.07
C ILE A 169 2.75 -4.04 -9.41
N LEU A 170 3.08 -5.25 -9.86
CA LEU A 170 4.45 -5.70 -10.12
C LEU A 170 5.27 -4.72 -10.97
N PRO A 171 4.75 -4.16 -12.10
CA PRO A 171 5.52 -3.18 -12.89
C PRO A 171 5.92 -1.94 -12.08
N LYS A 172 5.07 -1.50 -11.15
CA LYS A 172 5.35 -0.36 -10.28
C LYS A 172 6.36 -0.69 -9.18
N ALA A 173 6.34 -1.92 -8.69
CA ALA A 173 7.36 -2.42 -7.76
C ALA A 173 8.74 -2.53 -8.44
N GLU A 174 8.79 -2.96 -9.70
CA GLU A 174 10.02 -2.95 -10.52
C GLU A 174 10.55 -1.51 -10.70
N GLU A 175 9.68 -0.55 -11.06
CA GLU A 175 10.02 0.86 -11.17
C GLU A 175 10.61 1.40 -9.85
N LEU A 176 10.04 1.01 -8.70
CA LEU A 176 10.54 1.40 -7.37
C LEU A 176 11.96 0.89 -7.13
N ILE A 177 12.22 -0.36 -7.48
CA ILE A 177 13.54 -0.99 -7.32
C ILE A 177 14.57 -0.33 -8.25
N ASP A 178 14.20 -0.02 -9.48
CA ASP A 178 15.09 0.64 -10.43
C ASP A 178 15.41 2.08 -10.01
N ARG A 179 14.47 2.79 -9.37
CA ARG A 179 14.72 4.09 -8.76
C ARG A 179 15.78 3.99 -7.65
N VAL A 180 15.70 2.98 -6.79
CA VAL A 180 16.72 2.74 -5.74
C VAL A 180 18.07 2.45 -6.36
N LYS A 181 18.16 1.57 -7.36
CA LYS A 181 19.43 1.24 -8.05
C LYS A 181 20.05 2.48 -8.70
N THR A 182 19.24 3.36 -9.27
CA THR A 182 19.70 4.60 -9.91
C THR A 182 20.25 5.59 -8.89
N ALA A 183 19.65 5.69 -7.72
CA ALA A 183 20.08 6.57 -6.64
C ALA A 183 21.40 6.13 -5.96
N ARG A 184 21.81 4.87 -6.14
CA ARG A 184 23.10 4.32 -5.63
C ARG A 184 24.30 4.62 -6.53
N LYS A 185 24.04 5.06 -7.78
CA LYS A 185 25.10 5.42 -8.77
C LYS A 185 25.46 6.89 -8.64
#